data_b8e8bd3f1281866089e8c14b775bff7d
#
_entry.id   b8e8bd3f1281866089e8c14b775bff7d
#
_cell.length_a   1.000
_cell.length_b   1.000
_cell.length_c   1.000
_cell.angle_alpha   90.00
_cell.angle_beta   90.00
_cell.angle_gamma   90.00
#
_symmetry.space_group_name_H-M   'P 1'
#
loop_
_entity.id
_entity.type
_entity.pdbx_description
1 polymer ?
#
loop_
_entity_poly.entity_id
_entity_poly.type
_entity_poly.pdbx_seq_one_letter_code
_entity_poly.pdbx_strand_id
1 'polypeptide(L)'
;MTARKSVVEAQQSYLAALLAGDLSAARGLINEVHGAGMSIATIYIDVLTPAQTRIGEMWHDGLINIAEEHLATSITLDVMKEIGSLISPSNTTGCKVVVTPVESDGHIVGAQMFSDLLRGDGWNVDFLAYPTPVSDLVSFVAERKPQLIAISLTQMEFLPKAQQTSREIHALNSSIKVLLGGLALSSTNSDDELEDFDGVAGNAIEGVQEARRLVGLPLAKLTLEEQLIEMGTNIKRIRSLKRLTQQELADQSDMDRTYISMVEHGKQNLTMGALLRISEALDVPLSEILGNEGYK
;
A
#
# COMPACT_ATOMS: atom_id res chain seq x y z
N MET A 1 11.97 1.54 -31.42
CA MET A 1 10.90 1.79 -30.43
C MET A 1 10.67 0.46 -29.73
N THR A 2 11.21 0.31 -28.51
CA THR A 2 10.93 -0.86 -27.65
C THR A 2 9.46 -0.81 -27.27
N ALA A 3 8.74 -1.92 -27.46
CA ALA A 3 7.34 -2.01 -27.09
C ALA A 3 7.22 -1.78 -25.56
N ARG A 4 6.29 -0.90 -25.16
CA ARG A 4 6.02 -0.61 -23.74
C ARG A 4 5.53 -1.91 -23.07
N LYS A 5 6.29 -2.44 -22.13
CA LYS A 5 5.86 -3.63 -21.35
C LYS A 5 4.58 -3.33 -20.61
N SER A 6 3.64 -4.27 -20.65
CA SER A 6 2.45 -4.20 -19.80
C SER A 6 2.84 -4.44 -18.33
N VAL A 7 1.99 -4.01 -17.41
CA VAL A 7 2.20 -4.26 -15.97
C VAL A 7 2.31 -5.77 -15.68
N VAL A 8 1.50 -6.61 -16.35
CA VAL A 8 1.54 -8.08 -16.18
C VAL A 8 2.89 -8.66 -16.62
N GLU A 9 3.43 -8.21 -17.76
CA GLU A 9 4.75 -8.66 -18.24
C GLU A 9 5.87 -8.18 -17.28
N ALA A 10 5.74 -6.97 -16.73
CA ALA A 10 6.67 -6.44 -15.75
C ALA A 10 6.64 -7.27 -14.44
N GLN A 11 5.45 -7.61 -13.92
CA GLN A 11 5.28 -8.47 -12.75
C GLN A 11 5.97 -9.84 -12.95
N GLN A 12 5.67 -10.50 -14.07
CA GLN A 12 6.23 -11.83 -14.36
C GLN A 12 7.75 -11.80 -14.50
N SER A 13 8.28 -10.78 -15.20
CA SER A 13 9.71 -10.60 -15.38
C SER A 13 10.42 -10.26 -14.07
N TYR A 14 9.78 -9.43 -13.22
CA TYR A 14 10.32 -9.06 -11.91
C TYR A 14 10.37 -10.28 -10.98
N LEU A 15 9.28 -11.02 -10.87
CA LEU A 15 9.23 -12.27 -10.09
C LEU A 15 10.30 -13.27 -10.55
N ALA A 16 10.48 -13.44 -11.87
CA ALA A 16 11.51 -14.31 -12.41
C ALA A 16 12.93 -13.86 -12.00
N ALA A 17 13.19 -12.54 -12.01
CA ALA A 17 14.47 -12.00 -11.56
C ALA A 17 14.71 -12.24 -10.06
N LEU A 18 13.67 -12.08 -9.22
CA LEU A 18 13.74 -12.38 -7.79
C LEU A 18 14.07 -13.85 -7.52
N LEU A 19 13.37 -14.77 -8.18
CA LEU A 19 13.59 -16.22 -8.05
C LEU A 19 14.96 -16.66 -8.55
N ALA A 20 15.52 -15.95 -9.53
CA ALA A 20 16.88 -16.18 -10.01
C ALA A 20 17.96 -15.54 -9.12
N GLY A 21 17.60 -14.72 -8.12
CA GLY A 21 18.55 -13.92 -7.34
C GLY A 21 19.29 -12.86 -8.17
N ASP A 22 18.72 -12.44 -9.31
CA ASP A 22 19.36 -11.54 -10.27
C ASP A 22 18.98 -10.07 -10.03
N LEU A 23 19.73 -9.40 -9.15
CA LEU A 23 19.58 -7.98 -8.88
C LEU A 23 19.73 -7.12 -10.14
N SER A 24 20.62 -7.50 -11.07
CA SER A 24 20.87 -6.71 -12.28
C SER A 24 19.67 -6.73 -13.21
N ALA A 25 19.06 -7.92 -13.40
CA ALA A 25 17.84 -8.08 -14.18
C ALA A 25 16.66 -7.33 -13.54
N ALA A 26 16.50 -7.43 -12.20
CA ALA A 26 15.47 -6.70 -11.46
C ALA A 26 15.58 -5.19 -11.65
N ARG A 27 16.77 -4.61 -11.45
CA ARG A 27 17.05 -3.18 -11.67
C ARG A 27 16.83 -2.76 -13.12
N GLY A 28 17.36 -3.53 -14.06
CA GLY A 28 17.23 -3.24 -15.49
C GLY A 28 15.77 -3.15 -15.92
N LEU A 29 14.94 -4.09 -15.45
CA LEU A 29 13.50 -4.09 -15.73
C LEU A 29 12.81 -2.85 -15.16
N ILE A 30 13.05 -2.53 -13.89
CA ILE A 30 12.38 -1.40 -13.24
C ILE A 30 12.79 -0.07 -13.88
N ASN A 31 14.06 0.10 -14.23
CA ASN A 31 14.53 1.28 -14.96
C ASN A 31 13.90 1.38 -16.37
N GLU A 32 13.73 0.23 -17.06
CA GLU A 32 13.06 0.17 -18.37
C GLU A 32 11.61 0.65 -18.27
N VAL A 33 10.82 0.08 -17.33
CA VAL A 33 9.39 0.42 -17.23
C VAL A 33 9.16 1.83 -16.71
N HIS A 34 10.00 2.30 -15.77
CA HIS A 34 9.98 3.69 -15.30
C HIS A 34 10.35 4.67 -16.43
N GLY A 35 11.41 4.38 -17.18
CA GLY A 35 11.81 5.16 -18.36
C GLY A 35 10.76 5.17 -19.47
N ALA A 36 9.91 4.15 -19.55
CA ALA A 36 8.75 4.09 -20.45
C ALA A 36 7.53 4.86 -19.92
N GLY A 37 7.63 5.45 -18.72
CA GLY A 37 6.61 6.34 -18.11
C GLY A 37 5.68 5.64 -17.13
N MET A 38 6.03 4.45 -16.61
CA MET A 38 5.30 3.86 -15.48
C MET A 38 5.63 4.65 -14.21
N SER A 39 4.61 5.06 -13.45
CA SER A 39 4.81 5.82 -12.21
C SER A 39 5.48 4.97 -11.12
N ILE A 40 6.18 5.60 -10.19
CA ILE A 40 6.79 4.89 -9.05
C ILE A 40 5.68 4.23 -8.19
N ALA A 41 4.54 4.90 -8.00
CA ALA A 41 3.40 4.32 -7.29
C ALA A 41 2.91 3.04 -7.97
N THR A 42 2.73 3.04 -9.29
CA THR A 42 2.36 1.85 -10.07
C THR A 42 3.41 0.75 -9.97
N ILE A 43 4.69 1.09 -10.07
CA ILE A 43 5.78 0.12 -9.90
C ILE A 43 5.68 -0.54 -8.51
N TYR A 44 5.51 0.26 -7.45
CA TYR A 44 5.40 -0.27 -6.09
C TYR A 44 4.18 -1.17 -5.90
N ILE A 45 3.01 -0.71 -6.31
CA ILE A 45 1.74 -1.38 -6.02
C ILE A 45 1.49 -2.54 -6.99
N ASP A 46 1.76 -2.33 -8.27
CA ASP A 46 1.37 -3.28 -9.31
C ASP A 46 2.51 -4.21 -9.77
N VAL A 47 3.77 -3.90 -9.43
CA VAL A 47 4.90 -4.77 -9.82
C VAL A 47 5.58 -5.38 -8.60
N LEU A 48 6.06 -4.55 -7.66
CA LEU A 48 6.84 -5.05 -6.53
C LEU A 48 5.97 -5.77 -5.50
N THR A 49 4.84 -5.19 -5.10
CA THR A 49 3.96 -5.79 -4.08
C THR A 49 3.45 -7.17 -4.48
N PRO A 50 2.88 -7.39 -5.69
CA PRO A 50 2.43 -8.73 -6.08
C PRO A 50 3.56 -9.75 -6.19
N ALA A 51 4.76 -9.32 -6.61
CA ALA A 51 5.91 -10.21 -6.67
C ALA A 51 6.36 -10.63 -5.26
N GLN A 52 6.43 -9.69 -4.31
CA GLN A 52 6.77 -9.98 -2.91
C GLN A 52 5.71 -10.84 -2.22
N THR A 53 4.43 -10.58 -2.46
CA THR A 53 3.35 -11.43 -1.97
C THR A 53 3.52 -12.86 -2.49
N ARG A 54 3.82 -13.01 -3.78
CA ARG A 54 4.03 -14.34 -4.38
C ARG A 54 5.27 -15.06 -3.81
N ILE A 55 6.35 -14.34 -3.55
CA ILE A 55 7.54 -14.88 -2.87
C ILE A 55 7.17 -15.38 -1.47
N GLY A 56 6.41 -14.60 -0.68
CA GLY A 56 5.93 -15.01 0.64
C GLY A 56 5.04 -16.25 0.61
N GLU A 57 4.08 -16.32 -0.35
CA GLU A 57 3.25 -17.51 -0.56
C GLU A 57 4.10 -18.74 -0.90
N MET A 58 5.06 -18.61 -1.81
CA MET A 58 5.93 -19.72 -2.22
C MET A 58 6.79 -20.22 -1.05
N TRP A 59 7.27 -19.34 -0.18
CA TRP A 59 7.96 -19.73 1.06
C TRP A 59 7.01 -20.48 2.01
N HIS A 60 5.81 -19.95 2.22
CA HIS A 60 4.81 -20.59 3.09
C HIS A 60 4.42 -21.99 2.59
N ASP A 61 4.29 -22.16 1.27
CA ASP A 61 3.99 -23.44 0.61
C ASP A 61 5.20 -24.39 0.54
N GLY A 62 6.38 -23.97 1.01
CA GLY A 62 7.61 -24.75 0.97
C GLY A 62 8.22 -24.92 -0.44
N LEU A 63 7.80 -24.08 -1.40
CA LEU A 63 8.33 -24.08 -2.77
C LEU A 63 9.70 -23.40 -2.88
N ILE A 64 9.99 -22.47 -1.97
CA ILE A 64 11.30 -21.84 -1.78
C ILE A 64 11.65 -21.86 -0.29
N ASN A 65 12.94 -21.78 0.03
CA ASN A 65 13.40 -21.70 1.40
C ASN A 65 13.52 -20.26 1.90
N ILE A 66 13.73 -20.09 3.21
CA ILE A 66 13.81 -18.76 3.84
C ILE A 66 14.99 -17.92 3.32
N ALA A 67 16.10 -18.54 2.89
CA ALA A 67 17.23 -17.79 2.34
C ALA A 67 16.92 -17.22 0.95
N GLU A 68 16.12 -17.92 0.15
CA GLU A 68 15.63 -17.45 -1.15
C GLU A 68 14.62 -16.31 -0.97
N GLU A 69 13.73 -16.40 0.02
CA GLU A 69 12.82 -15.31 0.39
C GLU A 69 13.61 -14.07 0.84
N HIS A 70 14.58 -14.21 1.78
CA HIS A 70 15.40 -13.11 2.23
C HIS A 70 16.21 -12.46 1.10
N LEU A 71 16.73 -13.24 0.15
CA LEU A 71 17.42 -12.73 -1.02
C LEU A 71 16.48 -11.90 -1.91
N ALA A 72 15.29 -12.42 -2.19
CA ALA A 72 14.28 -11.71 -2.99
C ALA A 72 13.86 -10.38 -2.33
N THR A 73 13.64 -10.38 -1.02
CA THR A 73 13.34 -9.18 -0.23
C THR A 73 14.50 -8.18 -0.26
N SER A 74 15.75 -8.63 -0.11
CA SER A 74 16.94 -7.78 -0.21
C SER A 74 17.06 -7.13 -1.59
N ILE A 75 16.85 -7.89 -2.67
CA ILE A 75 16.84 -7.36 -4.04
C ILE A 75 15.78 -6.27 -4.18
N THR A 76 14.59 -6.51 -3.67
CA THR A 76 13.49 -5.53 -3.74
C THR A 76 13.83 -4.24 -3.00
N LEU A 77 14.40 -4.33 -1.80
CA LEU A 77 14.83 -3.15 -1.03
C LEU A 77 15.92 -2.34 -1.76
N ASP A 78 16.88 -3.03 -2.40
CA ASP A 78 17.91 -2.36 -3.21
C ASP A 78 17.31 -1.63 -4.42
N VAL A 79 16.37 -2.25 -5.12
CA VAL A 79 15.63 -1.62 -6.23
C VAL A 79 14.85 -0.41 -5.73
N MET A 80 14.14 -0.54 -4.62
CA MET A 80 13.37 0.55 -4.03
C MET A 80 14.26 1.73 -3.61
N LYS A 81 15.43 1.46 -3.04
CA LYS A 81 16.39 2.52 -2.69
C LYS A 81 16.83 3.32 -3.93
N GLU A 82 17.01 2.65 -5.06
CA GLU A 82 17.40 3.30 -6.32
C GLU A 82 16.26 4.17 -6.86
N ILE A 83 15.06 3.60 -7.06
CA ILE A 83 13.93 4.37 -7.63
C ILE A 83 13.37 5.39 -6.64
N GLY A 84 13.42 5.13 -5.34
CA GLY A 84 13.03 6.09 -4.30
C GLY A 84 13.89 7.36 -4.33
N SER A 85 15.16 7.24 -4.73
CA SER A 85 16.05 8.40 -4.91
C SER A 85 15.64 9.33 -6.05
N LEU A 86 14.79 8.87 -6.98
CA LEU A 86 14.24 9.65 -8.09
C LEU A 86 13.01 10.47 -7.66
N ILE A 87 12.45 10.18 -6.50
CA ILE A 87 11.28 10.88 -5.97
C ILE A 87 11.71 12.29 -5.56
N SER A 88 11.12 13.27 -6.21
CA SER A 88 11.31 14.68 -5.87
C SER A 88 9.96 15.30 -5.53
N PRO A 89 9.73 15.77 -4.30
CA PRO A 89 8.47 16.40 -3.96
C PRO A 89 8.27 17.69 -4.74
N SER A 90 7.08 17.91 -5.28
CA SER A 90 6.72 19.14 -5.97
C SER A 90 6.52 20.31 -5.00
N ASN A 91 6.09 20.01 -3.76
CA ASN A 91 5.86 20.95 -2.68
C ASN A 91 6.16 20.28 -1.33
N THR A 92 6.42 21.08 -0.28
CA THR A 92 6.55 20.57 1.08
C THR A 92 5.23 20.76 1.82
N THR A 93 4.77 19.75 2.56
CA THR A 93 3.58 19.84 3.41
C THR A 93 3.85 20.62 4.70
N GLY A 94 5.12 20.70 5.13
CA GLY A 94 5.52 21.21 6.43
C GLY A 94 5.26 20.22 7.58
N CYS A 95 4.63 19.08 7.31
CA CYS A 95 4.33 18.06 8.32
C CYS A 95 5.43 17.01 8.40
N LYS A 96 5.65 16.51 9.62
CA LYS A 96 6.58 15.43 9.90
C LYS A 96 5.82 14.15 10.27
N VAL A 97 6.31 13.04 9.75
CA VAL A 97 5.78 11.70 10.05
C VAL A 97 6.92 10.77 10.45
N VAL A 98 6.66 9.90 11.42
CA VAL A 98 7.50 8.74 11.70
C VAL A 98 6.81 7.51 11.11
N VAL A 99 7.51 6.75 10.28
CA VAL A 99 7.02 5.49 9.70
C VAL A 99 7.84 4.34 10.25
N THR A 100 7.17 3.33 10.79
CA THR A 100 7.83 2.18 11.42
C THR A 100 7.05 0.89 11.18
N PRO A 101 7.70 -0.26 10.99
CA PRO A 101 7.02 -1.54 11.20
C PRO A 101 6.64 -1.68 12.67
N VAL A 102 5.63 -2.49 12.97
CA VAL A 102 5.28 -2.82 14.35
C VAL A 102 6.42 -3.58 15.03
N GLU A 103 6.56 -3.43 16.35
CA GLU A 103 7.54 -4.18 17.13
C GLU A 103 7.42 -5.69 16.87
N SER A 104 8.54 -6.34 16.55
CA SER A 104 8.68 -7.76 16.20
C SER A 104 8.24 -8.17 14.79
N ASP A 105 7.65 -7.27 14.00
CA ASP A 105 7.34 -7.55 12.58
C ASP A 105 8.55 -7.18 11.70
N GLY A 106 9.21 -8.20 11.14
CA GLY A 106 10.40 -8.02 10.29
C GLY A 106 10.10 -7.52 8.86
N HIS A 107 8.83 -7.35 8.48
CA HIS A 107 8.43 -6.98 7.13
C HIS A 107 8.50 -5.46 6.92
N ILE A 108 9.53 -5.00 6.23
CA ILE A 108 9.79 -3.56 6.07
C ILE A 108 9.45 -3.00 4.68
N VAL A 109 9.20 -3.87 3.69
CA VAL A 109 8.99 -3.45 2.29
C VAL A 109 7.79 -2.51 2.17
N GLY A 110 6.65 -2.85 2.77
CA GLY A 110 5.44 -2.00 2.74
C GLY A 110 5.66 -0.65 3.43
N ALA A 111 6.33 -0.65 4.59
CA ALA A 111 6.66 0.58 5.32
C ALA A 111 7.62 1.48 4.51
N GLN A 112 8.60 0.91 3.82
CA GLN A 112 9.50 1.65 2.93
C GLN A 112 8.73 2.25 1.75
N MET A 113 7.86 1.47 1.08
CA MET A 113 7.01 1.97 -0.02
C MET A 113 6.19 3.18 0.43
N PHE A 114 5.52 3.05 1.57
CA PHE A 114 4.71 4.13 2.12
C PHE A 114 5.56 5.37 2.46
N SER A 115 6.74 5.17 3.05
CA SER A 115 7.69 6.25 3.34
C SER A 115 8.10 7.02 2.09
N ASP A 116 8.36 6.31 1.00
CA ASP A 116 8.77 6.93 -0.27
C ASP A 116 7.61 7.69 -0.92
N LEU A 117 6.38 7.16 -0.88
CA LEU A 117 5.20 7.87 -1.37
C LEU A 117 4.91 9.14 -0.54
N LEU A 118 5.06 9.08 0.78
CA LEU A 118 4.95 10.27 1.64
C LEU A 118 6.02 11.32 1.33
N ARG A 119 7.27 10.90 1.05
CA ARG A 119 8.31 11.83 0.59
C ARG A 119 7.94 12.50 -0.72
N GLY A 120 7.39 11.73 -1.68
CA GLY A 120 6.86 12.25 -2.93
C GLY A 120 5.72 13.26 -2.74
N ASP A 121 4.89 13.03 -1.75
CA ASP A 121 3.80 13.92 -1.35
C ASP A 121 4.29 15.16 -0.55
N GLY A 122 5.58 15.24 -0.23
CA GLY A 122 6.22 16.41 0.39
C GLY A 122 6.29 16.37 1.91
N TRP A 123 6.11 15.20 2.54
CA TRP A 123 6.28 15.04 3.98
C TRP A 123 7.75 14.98 4.38
N ASN A 124 8.06 15.45 5.59
CA ASN A 124 9.33 15.17 6.25
C ASN A 124 9.23 13.81 6.95
N VAL A 125 9.84 12.77 6.38
CA VAL A 125 9.68 11.38 6.80
C VAL A 125 10.90 10.89 7.56
N ASP A 126 10.72 10.58 8.83
CA ASP A 126 11.65 9.75 9.62
C ASP A 126 11.22 8.28 9.47
N PHE A 127 11.93 7.49 8.66
CA PHE A 127 11.67 6.07 8.46
C PHE A 127 12.55 5.22 9.37
N LEU A 128 11.92 4.43 10.24
CA LEU A 128 12.60 3.44 11.08
C LEU A 128 12.53 2.09 10.37
N ALA A 129 13.63 1.71 9.74
CA ALA A 129 13.70 0.53 8.88
C ALA A 129 13.64 -0.81 9.64
N TYR A 130 13.70 -0.78 10.96
CA TYR A 130 13.69 -2.00 11.79
C TYR A 130 12.65 -1.89 12.90
N PRO A 131 12.09 -3.04 13.34
CA PRO A 131 11.19 -3.08 14.48
C PRO A 131 11.83 -2.40 15.70
N THR A 132 11.16 -1.41 16.24
CA THR A 132 11.65 -0.60 17.36
C THR A 132 10.82 -0.90 18.60
N PRO A 133 11.44 -1.18 19.78
CA PRO A 133 10.70 -1.35 21.02
C PRO A 133 9.82 -0.13 21.30
N VAL A 134 8.61 -0.37 21.83
CA VAL A 134 7.62 0.71 22.05
C VAL A 134 8.19 1.82 22.92
N SER A 135 8.93 1.52 24.00
CA SER A 135 9.54 2.51 24.89
C SER A 135 10.53 3.44 24.17
N ASP A 136 11.34 2.87 23.26
CA ASP A 136 12.33 3.63 22.51
C ASP A 136 11.67 4.46 21.42
N LEU A 137 10.62 3.93 20.77
CA LEU A 137 9.80 4.67 19.81
C LEU A 137 9.10 5.87 20.47
N VAL A 138 8.50 5.69 21.67
CA VAL A 138 7.88 6.78 22.43
C VAL A 138 8.90 7.87 22.76
N SER A 139 10.09 7.49 23.21
CA SER A 139 11.19 8.43 23.48
C SER A 139 11.62 9.20 22.25
N PHE A 140 11.76 8.51 21.12
CA PHE A 140 12.11 9.11 19.83
C PHE A 140 11.03 10.09 19.36
N VAL A 141 9.75 9.73 19.49
CA VAL A 141 8.61 10.57 19.13
C VAL A 141 8.54 11.83 20.00
N ALA A 142 8.83 11.71 21.31
CA ALA A 142 8.87 12.85 22.24
C ALA A 142 9.92 13.90 21.79
N GLU A 143 11.05 13.46 21.27
CA GLU A 143 12.11 14.35 20.76
C GLU A 143 11.78 14.92 19.37
N ARG A 144 11.29 14.08 18.47
CA ARG A 144 11.06 14.43 17.05
C ARG A 144 9.80 15.26 16.83
N LYS A 145 8.81 15.12 17.71
CA LYS A 145 7.52 15.84 17.68
C LYS A 145 6.83 15.78 16.32
N PRO A 146 6.61 14.57 15.75
CA PRO A 146 5.87 14.45 14.51
C PRO A 146 4.40 14.80 14.70
N GLN A 147 3.69 15.10 13.62
CA GLN A 147 2.24 15.23 13.62
C GLN A 147 1.56 13.87 13.45
N LEU A 148 2.26 12.92 12.84
CA LEU A 148 1.73 11.60 12.51
C LEU A 148 2.75 10.50 12.79
N ILE A 149 2.28 9.37 13.31
CA ILE A 149 2.99 8.09 13.34
C ILE A 149 2.26 7.14 12.40
N ALA A 150 2.96 6.50 11.49
CA ALA A 150 2.41 5.45 10.65
C ALA A 150 3.05 4.11 11.02
N ILE A 151 2.21 3.16 11.41
CA ILE A 151 2.61 1.80 11.82
C ILE A 151 2.25 0.83 10.69
N SER A 152 3.22 0.06 10.21
CA SER A 152 3.01 -0.99 9.22
C SER A 152 2.84 -2.34 9.90
N LEU A 153 1.70 -2.99 9.67
CA LEU A 153 1.31 -4.29 10.20
C LEU A 153 1.19 -5.30 9.04
N THR A 154 2.07 -6.30 8.99
CA THR A 154 2.02 -7.32 7.93
C THR A 154 1.33 -8.61 8.39
N GLN A 155 1.37 -8.91 9.69
CA GLN A 155 0.75 -10.11 10.27
C GLN A 155 -0.15 -9.72 11.45
N MET A 156 -1.38 -10.24 11.45
CA MET A 156 -2.39 -9.92 12.48
C MET A 156 -1.98 -10.30 13.90
N GLU A 157 -1.08 -11.27 14.07
CA GLU A 157 -0.57 -11.66 15.39
C GLU A 157 0.14 -10.51 16.13
N PHE A 158 0.65 -9.50 15.40
CA PHE A 158 1.29 -8.32 15.99
C PHE A 158 0.33 -7.15 16.24
N LEU A 159 -0.96 -7.28 15.92
CA LEU A 159 -1.95 -6.23 16.18
C LEU A 159 -1.97 -5.77 17.66
N PRO A 160 -1.89 -6.64 18.67
CA PRO A 160 -1.84 -6.18 20.06
C PRO A 160 -0.65 -5.26 20.38
N LYS A 161 0.49 -5.43 19.69
CA LYS A 161 1.65 -4.57 19.80
C LYS A 161 1.44 -3.21 19.12
N ALA A 162 0.81 -3.19 17.96
CA ALA A 162 0.43 -1.95 17.28
C ALA A 162 -0.55 -1.14 18.14
N GLN A 163 -1.55 -1.78 18.74
CA GLN A 163 -2.50 -1.16 19.67
C GLN A 163 -1.81 -0.60 20.92
N GLN A 164 -0.89 -1.38 21.52
CA GLN A 164 -0.07 -0.90 22.65
C GLN A 164 0.70 0.36 22.24
N THR A 165 1.35 0.33 21.08
CA THR A 165 2.12 1.48 20.55
C THR A 165 1.22 2.71 20.40
N SER A 166 0.04 2.56 19.82
CA SER A 166 -0.92 3.66 19.64
C SER A 166 -1.33 4.26 20.97
N ARG A 167 -1.71 3.43 21.96
CA ARG A 167 -2.09 3.90 23.31
C ARG A 167 -0.97 4.66 24.03
N GLU A 168 0.28 4.17 23.92
CA GLU A 168 1.43 4.85 24.54
C GLU A 168 1.77 6.17 23.86
N ILE A 169 1.64 6.27 22.53
CA ILE A 169 1.77 7.52 21.78
C ILE A 169 0.68 8.53 22.19
N HIS A 170 -0.59 8.09 22.27
CA HIS A 170 -1.67 8.97 22.70
C HIS A 170 -1.54 9.41 24.17
N ALA A 171 -1.01 8.54 25.04
CA ALA A 171 -0.69 8.89 26.43
C ALA A 171 0.44 9.93 26.52
N LEU A 172 1.44 9.87 25.61
CA LEU A 172 2.47 10.89 25.52
C LEU A 172 1.91 12.23 25.04
N ASN A 173 1.14 12.23 23.94
CA ASN A 173 0.51 13.41 23.38
C ASN A 173 -0.65 13.04 22.46
N SER A 174 -1.87 13.27 22.89
CA SER A 174 -3.11 12.96 22.14
C SER A 174 -3.30 13.76 20.85
N SER A 175 -2.49 14.79 20.59
CA SER A 175 -2.53 15.53 19.32
C SER A 175 -1.75 14.83 18.20
N ILE A 176 -0.85 13.89 18.53
CA ILE A 176 -0.14 13.08 17.55
C ILE A 176 -1.11 12.03 17.01
N LYS A 177 -1.25 11.98 15.69
CA LYS A 177 -2.12 11.03 15.02
C LYS A 177 -1.42 9.71 14.79
N VAL A 178 -2.17 8.61 14.89
CA VAL A 178 -1.64 7.26 14.63
C VAL A 178 -2.43 6.62 13.49
N LEU A 179 -1.73 6.34 12.39
CA LEU A 179 -2.25 5.66 11.22
C LEU A 179 -1.75 4.22 11.21
N LEU A 180 -2.65 3.25 11.11
CA LEU A 180 -2.32 1.85 10.87
C LEU A 180 -2.46 1.52 9.39
N GLY A 181 -1.46 0.89 8.82
CA GLY A 181 -1.46 0.37 7.45
C GLY A 181 -0.80 -0.99 7.37
N GLY A 182 -0.82 -1.60 6.20
CA GLY A 182 -0.10 -2.84 5.92
C GLY A 182 -0.97 -3.98 5.41
N LEU A 183 -0.30 -5.05 4.95
CA LEU A 183 -0.93 -6.16 4.26
C LEU A 183 -1.97 -6.91 5.11
N ALA A 184 -1.78 -6.95 6.44
CA ALA A 184 -2.71 -7.60 7.35
C ALA A 184 -4.13 -7.02 7.27
N LEU A 185 -4.29 -5.75 6.93
CA LEU A 185 -5.57 -5.06 6.89
C LEU A 185 -6.41 -5.37 5.65
N SER A 186 -5.80 -5.90 4.58
CA SER A 186 -6.50 -6.24 3.35
C SER A 186 -7.53 -7.39 3.53
N SER A 187 -7.48 -8.11 4.65
CA SER A 187 -8.35 -9.24 4.99
C SER A 187 -9.17 -9.04 6.28
N THR A 188 -9.07 -7.88 6.94
CA THR A 188 -9.72 -7.62 8.24
C THR A 188 -11.12 -7.04 8.04
N ASN A 189 -12.11 -7.66 8.72
CA ASN A 189 -13.53 -7.31 8.60
C ASN A 189 -14.11 -6.71 9.90
N SER A 190 -13.28 -6.39 10.92
CA SER A 190 -13.78 -5.91 12.21
C SER A 190 -13.25 -4.51 12.51
N ASP A 191 -14.12 -3.51 12.41
CA ASP A 191 -13.82 -2.13 12.80
C ASP A 191 -13.53 -2.01 14.30
N ASP A 192 -14.15 -2.84 15.13
CA ASP A 192 -14.02 -2.83 16.61
C ASP A 192 -12.57 -3.12 17.10
N GLU A 193 -11.77 -3.85 16.33
CA GLU A 193 -10.38 -4.16 16.69
C GLU A 193 -9.41 -3.01 16.37
N LEU A 194 -9.85 -1.98 15.65
CA LEU A 194 -9.00 -0.90 15.13
C LEU A 194 -9.28 0.47 15.79
N GLU A 195 -10.12 0.52 16.82
CA GLU A 195 -10.51 1.76 17.54
C GLU A 195 -9.33 2.50 18.21
N ASP A 196 -8.22 1.81 18.48
CA ASP A 196 -7.02 2.42 19.06
C ASP A 196 -6.29 3.38 18.10
N PHE A 197 -6.66 3.40 16.81
CA PHE A 197 -5.99 4.18 15.77
C PHE A 197 -6.86 5.34 15.29
N ASP A 198 -6.23 6.49 14.94
CA ASP A 198 -6.95 7.63 14.37
C ASP A 198 -7.39 7.41 12.92
N GLY A 199 -6.73 6.50 12.22
CA GLY A 199 -7.06 6.11 10.85
C GLY A 199 -6.42 4.79 10.47
N VAL A 200 -6.98 4.20 9.42
CA VAL A 200 -6.55 2.90 8.87
C VAL A 200 -6.48 2.99 7.35
N ALA A 201 -5.51 2.34 6.74
CA ALA A 201 -5.36 2.32 5.29
C ALA A 201 -5.06 0.92 4.77
N GLY A 202 -5.84 0.47 3.79
CA GLY A 202 -5.69 -0.85 3.15
C GLY A 202 -4.57 -0.92 2.11
N ASN A 203 -4.10 0.23 1.63
CA ASN A 203 -2.98 0.33 0.68
C ASN A 203 -2.23 1.65 0.84
N ALA A 204 -1.06 1.77 0.18
CA ALA A 204 -0.18 2.90 0.37
C ALA A 204 -0.70 4.22 -0.24
N ILE A 205 -1.54 4.19 -1.30
CA ILE A 205 -2.15 5.39 -1.88
C ILE A 205 -3.22 5.93 -0.94
N GLU A 206 -4.13 5.07 -0.48
CA GLU A 206 -5.12 5.39 0.55
C GLU A 206 -4.43 5.95 1.80
N GLY A 207 -3.32 5.32 2.22
CA GLY A 207 -2.52 5.76 3.35
C GLY A 207 -2.02 7.19 3.23
N VAL A 208 -1.60 7.64 2.04
CA VAL A 208 -1.19 9.05 1.83
C VAL A 208 -2.38 9.99 1.99
N GLN A 209 -3.55 9.64 1.46
CA GLN A 209 -4.77 10.47 1.60
C GLN A 209 -5.22 10.52 3.07
N GLU A 210 -5.22 9.38 3.75
CA GLU A 210 -5.60 9.29 5.16
C GLU A 210 -4.62 10.06 6.06
N ALA A 211 -3.32 9.96 5.79
CA ALA A 211 -2.30 10.76 6.47
C ALA A 211 -2.58 12.26 6.36
N ARG A 212 -2.93 12.74 5.15
CA ARG A 212 -3.30 14.14 4.92
C ARG A 212 -4.57 14.54 5.69
N ARG A 213 -5.60 13.68 5.63
CA ARG A 213 -6.87 13.90 6.34
C ARG A 213 -6.64 14.03 7.86
N LEU A 214 -5.87 13.14 8.45
CA LEU A 214 -5.61 13.10 9.88
C LEU A 214 -4.92 14.36 10.42
N VAL A 215 -4.08 15.01 9.62
CA VAL A 215 -3.38 16.25 10.03
C VAL A 215 -4.02 17.52 9.45
N GLY A 216 -5.20 17.40 8.83
CA GLY A 216 -5.95 18.55 8.31
C GLY A 216 -5.36 19.18 7.04
N LEU A 217 -4.56 18.44 6.28
CA LEU A 217 -4.09 18.87 4.96
C LEU A 217 -5.17 18.64 3.89
N PRO A 218 -5.22 19.49 2.84
CA PRO A 218 -6.05 19.18 1.67
C PRO A 218 -5.66 17.83 1.09
N LEU A 219 -6.63 17.04 0.61
CA LEU A 219 -6.35 15.78 -0.06
C LEU A 219 -5.41 16.00 -1.26
N ALA A 220 -4.50 15.07 -1.49
CA ALA A 220 -3.62 15.13 -2.66
C ALA A 220 -4.45 14.99 -3.94
N LYS A 221 -4.05 15.73 -4.98
CA LYS A 221 -4.64 15.52 -6.31
C LYS A 221 -4.10 14.22 -6.88
N LEU A 222 -4.90 13.20 -6.84
CA LEU A 222 -4.57 11.93 -7.46
C LEU A 222 -4.50 12.08 -8.98
N THR A 223 -3.52 11.45 -9.59
CA THR A 223 -3.51 11.21 -11.03
C THR A 223 -4.65 10.29 -11.42
N LEU A 224 -5.02 10.24 -12.70
CA LEU A 224 -6.03 9.29 -13.18
C LEU A 224 -5.66 7.85 -12.84
N GLU A 225 -4.38 7.50 -12.96
CA GLU A 225 -3.86 6.16 -12.66
C GLU A 225 -4.05 5.81 -11.17
N GLU A 226 -3.69 6.72 -10.26
CA GLU A 226 -3.89 6.54 -8.81
C GLU A 226 -5.37 6.45 -8.44
N GLN A 227 -6.24 7.25 -9.08
CA GLN A 227 -7.70 7.15 -8.88
C GLN A 227 -8.25 5.79 -9.31
N LEU A 228 -7.79 5.26 -10.44
CA LEU A 228 -8.22 3.95 -10.92
C LEU A 228 -7.75 2.82 -9.99
N ILE A 229 -6.54 2.92 -9.42
CA ILE A 229 -6.03 1.96 -8.43
C ILE A 229 -6.88 2.01 -7.15
N GLU A 230 -7.17 3.21 -6.65
CA GLU A 230 -8.00 3.39 -5.44
C GLU A 230 -9.39 2.81 -5.63
N MET A 231 -10.08 3.17 -6.73
CA MET A 231 -11.40 2.62 -7.06
C MET A 231 -11.37 1.10 -7.21
N GLY A 232 -10.37 0.56 -7.90
CA GLY A 232 -10.21 -0.89 -8.08
C GLY A 232 -10.02 -1.63 -6.75
N THR A 233 -9.23 -1.05 -5.86
CA THR A 233 -9.01 -1.58 -4.49
C THR A 233 -10.31 -1.60 -3.69
N ASN A 234 -11.10 -0.53 -3.73
CA ASN A 234 -12.40 -0.45 -3.06
C ASN A 234 -13.39 -1.48 -3.60
N ILE A 235 -13.48 -1.63 -4.91
CA ILE A 235 -14.33 -2.66 -5.54
C ILE A 235 -13.92 -4.05 -5.06
N LYS A 236 -12.63 -4.37 -5.06
CA LYS A 236 -12.11 -5.67 -4.59
C LYS A 236 -12.44 -5.90 -3.12
N ARG A 237 -12.24 -4.90 -2.25
CA ARG A 237 -12.57 -4.95 -0.82
C ARG A 237 -14.05 -5.24 -0.61
N ILE A 238 -14.94 -4.45 -1.23
CA ILE A 238 -16.40 -4.60 -1.09
C ILE A 238 -16.85 -5.98 -1.61
N ARG A 239 -16.34 -6.41 -2.77
CA ARG A 239 -16.62 -7.75 -3.31
C ARG A 239 -16.23 -8.85 -2.31
N SER A 240 -15.02 -8.73 -1.73
CA SER A 240 -14.51 -9.72 -0.78
C SER A 240 -15.33 -9.74 0.52
N LEU A 241 -15.76 -8.60 1.03
CA LEU A 241 -16.68 -8.48 2.17
C LEU A 241 -18.02 -9.18 1.89
N LYS A 242 -18.52 -9.08 0.68
CA LYS A 242 -19.74 -9.77 0.24
C LYS A 242 -19.51 -11.24 -0.14
N ARG A 243 -18.27 -11.75 0.02
CA ARG A 243 -17.86 -13.12 -0.31
C ARG A 243 -18.11 -13.53 -1.76
N LEU A 244 -18.11 -12.57 -2.67
CA LEU A 244 -18.27 -12.81 -4.09
C LEU A 244 -16.91 -13.12 -4.73
N THR A 245 -16.90 -14.05 -5.68
CA THR A 245 -15.77 -14.27 -6.59
C THR A 245 -15.76 -13.20 -7.69
N GLN A 246 -14.64 -13.02 -8.37
CA GLN A 246 -14.59 -12.14 -9.56
C GLN A 246 -15.56 -12.56 -10.66
N GLN A 247 -15.82 -13.87 -10.79
CA GLN A 247 -16.78 -14.40 -11.77
C GLN A 247 -18.21 -14.01 -11.39
N GLU A 248 -18.61 -14.18 -10.13
CA GLU A 248 -19.96 -13.82 -9.67
C GLU A 248 -20.21 -12.31 -9.79
N LEU A 249 -19.22 -11.45 -9.47
CA LEU A 249 -19.35 -10.01 -9.70
C LEU A 249 -19.48 -9.69 -11.20
N ALA A 250 -18.72 -10.36 -12.07
CA ALA A 250 -18.79 -10.19 -13.51
C ALA A 250 -20.18 -10.56 -14.05
N ASP A 251 -20.72 -11.71 -13.63
CA ASP A 251 -22.05 -12.18 -14.03
C ASP A 251 -23.15 -11.22 -13.56
N GLN A 252 -23.07 -10.71 -12.32
CA GLN A 252 -24.04 -9.77 -11.75
C GLN A 252 -23.98 -8.37 -12.39
N SER A 253 -22.82 -7.96 -12.88
CA SER A 253 -22.61 -6.64 -13.50
C SER A 253 -22.71 -6.65 -15.04
N ASP A 254 -23.02 -7.81 -15.64
CA ASP A 254 -23.03 -8.03 -17.11
C ASP A 254 -21.69 -7.62 -17.75
N MET A 255 -20.60 -8.19 -17.20
CA MET A 255 -19.22 -7.95 -17.63
C MET A 255 -18.42 -9.25 -17.72
N ASP A 256 -17.27 -9.22 -18.39
CA ASP A 256 -16.32 -10.33 -18.38
C ASP A 256 -15.52 -10.37 -17.08
N ARG A 257 -15.21 -11.59 -16.58
CA ARG A 257 -14.32 -11.77 -15.43
C ARG A 257 -12.96 -11.08 -15.62
N THR A 258 -12.41 -11.11 -16.84
CA THR A 258 -11.15 -10.44 -17.18
C THR A 258 -11.28 -8.92 -17.00
N TYR A 259 -12.43 -8.33 -17.39
CA TYR A 259 -12.70 -6.92 -17.19
C TYR A 259 -12.73 -6.56 -15.71
N ILE A 260 -13.46 -7.33 -14.88
CA ILE A 260 -13.50 -7.13 -13.42
C ILE A 260 -12.09 -7.25 -12.81
N SER A 261 -11.30 -8.24 -13.23
CA SER A 261 -9.91 -8.37 -12.77
C SER A 261 -9.07 -7.14 -13.13
N MET A 262 -9.20 -6.60 -14.34
CA MET A 262 -8.49 -5.39 -14.76
C MET A 262 -8.95 -4.16 -13.97
N VAL A 263 -10.24 -4.06 -13.68
CA VAL A 263 -10.82 -2.98 -12.86
C VAL A 263 -10.26 -3.03 -11.45
N GLU A 264 -10.27 -4.20 -10.79
CA GLU A 264 -9.75 -4.37 -9.44
C GLU A 264 -8.25 -4.08 -9.29
N HIS A 265 -7.52 -4.09 -10.40
CA HIS A 265 -6.09 -3.75 -10.45
C HIS A 265 -5.83 -2.32 -10.98
N GLY A 266 -6.87 -1.50 -11.15
CA GLY A 266 -6.72 -0.14 -11.68
C GLY A 266 -6.25 -0.06 -13.14
N LYS A 267 -6.31 -1.17 -13.89
CA LYS A 267 -5.80 -1.29 -15.27
C LYS A 267 -6.84 -0.96 -16.34
N GLN A 268 -8.06 -0.67 -15.93
CA GLN A 268 -9.16 -0.39 -16.83
C GLN A 268 -9.75 0.99 -16.54
N ASN A 269 -9.79 1.83 -17.55
CA ASN A 269 -10.52 3.11 -17.45
C ASN A 269 -12.03 2.81 -17.44
N LEU A 270 -12.68 3.11 -16.31
CA LEU A 270 -14.09 2.86 -16.10
C LEU A 270 -14.94 3.94 -16.74
N THR A 271 -15.90 3.53 -17.55
CA THR A 271 -16.98 4.45 -17.93
C THR A 271 -17.98 4.60 -16.77
N MET A 272 -18.68 5.71 -16.70
CA MET A 272 -19.72 5.92 -15.67
C MET A 272 -20.78 4.79 -15.71
N GLY A 273 -21.13 4.30 -16.91
CA GLY A 273 -22.08 3.20 -17.04
C GLY A 273 -21.54 1.87 -16.48
N ALA A 274 -20.24 1.59 -16.64
CA ALA A 274 -19.61 0.42 -16.05
C ALA A 274 -19.57 0.55 -14.52
N LEU A 275 -19.22 1.72 -14.02
CA LEU A 275 -19.15 1.99 -12.58
C LEU A 275 -20.52 1.85 -11.89
N LEU A 276 -21.60 2.32 -12.54
CA LEU A 276 -22.97 2.15 -12.04
C LEU A 276 -23.36 0.67 -11.96
N ARG A 277 -23.10 -0.14 -12.99
CA ARG A 277 -23.41 -1.58 -12.97
C ARG A 277 -22.66 -2.32 -11.86
N ILE A 278 -21.38 -1.97 -11.65
CA ILE A 278 -20.59 -2.56 -10.55
C ILE A 278 -21.19 -2.14 -9.18
N SER A 279 -21.57 -0.87 -9.03
CA SER A 279 -22.22 -0.34 -7.83
C SER A 279 -23.53 -1.07 -7.52
N GLU A 280 -24.38 -1.26 -8.54
CA GLU A 280 -25.63 -2.01 -8.43
C GLU A 280 -25.39 -3.49 -8.08
N ALA A 281 -24.44 -4.16 -8.74
CA ALA A 281 -24.09 -5.55 -8.48
C ALA A 281 -23.51 -5.74 -7.06
N LEU A 282 -22.77 -4.76 -6.56
CA LEU A 282 -22.25 -4.74 -5.20
C LEU A 282 -23.26 -4.22 -4.18
N ASP A 283 -24.42 -3.70 -4.60
CA ASP A 283 -25.43 -3.10 -3.72
C ASP A 283 -24.82 -2.08 -2.74
N VAL A 284 -24.08 -1.12 -3.29
CA VAL A 284 -23.44 -0.01 -2.54
C VAL A 284 -23.56 1.29 -3.34
N PRO A 285 -23.58 2.46 -2.69
CA PRO A 285 -23.57 3.73 -3.41
C PRO A 285 -22.22 3.97 -4.10
N LEU A 286 -22.21 4.73 -5.20
CA LEU A 286 -20.98 5.10 -5.91
C LEU A 286 -19.93 5.76 -5.03
N SER A 287 -20.36 6.53 -4.02
CA SER A 287 -19.45 7.21 -3.07
C SER A 287 -18.55 6.22 -2.33
N GLU A 288 -19.04 5.03 -2.02
CA GLU A 288 -18.25 3.99 -1.35
C GLU A 288 -17.17 3.41 -2.27
N ILE A 289 -17.48 3.25 -3.56
CA ILE A 289 -16.50 2.83 -4.57
C ILE A 289 -15.46 3.92 -4.83
N LEU A 290 -15.89 5.18 -4.85
CA LEU A 290 -15.01 6.34 -5.10
C LEU A 290 -14.17 6.77 -3.89
N GLY A 291 -14.32 6.12 -2.74
CA GLY A 291 -13.59 6.49 -1.53
C GLY A 291 -14.07 7.80 -0.86
N ASN A 292 -15.20 8.35 -1.33
CA ASN A 292 -15.74 9.62 -0.84
C ASN A 292 -16.70 9.41 0.35
N GLU A 293 -16.23 8.89 1.48
CA GLU A 293 -17.01 8.91 2.74
C GLU A 293 -16.97 10.27 3.47
N GLY A 294 -16.69 11.37 2.80
CA GLY A 294 -16.37 12.65 3.42
C GLY A 294 -17.14 13.90 3.03
N TYR A 295 -18.31 13.80 2.38
CA TYR A 295 -19.22 14.96 2.22
C TYR A 295 -20.58 14.67 2.86
N LYS A 296 -20.65 14.83 4.17
CA LYS A 296 -21.87 15.16 4.91
C LYS A 296 -21.64 16.44 5.70
#